data_d22721168e2181e8467a0a681c522424
#
_entry.id   d22721168e2181e8467a0a681c522424
#
_cell.length_a   1.000
_cell.length_b   1.000
_cell.length_c   1.000
_cell.angle_alpha   90.00
_cell.angle_beta   90.00
_cell.angle_gamma   90.00
#
_symmetry.space_group_name_H-M   'P 1'
#
loop_
_entity.id
_entity.type
_entity.pdbx_description
1 polymer ?
#
loop_
_entity_poly.entity_id
_entity_poly.type
_entity_poly.pdbx_seq_one_letter_code
_entity_poly.pdbx_strand_id
1 'polypeptide(L)'
;LYTGRLVKAKGLDLLLNAFAKAQIVNYRLVIVGEGELSESLQQQAKRLGLKDKVVFAGFHTDVGLYAWYEIANFFILPSRYEPFGAVINESLVYGCPVVASKYIGATDFVTKGNGMLFDPMNETEFIYIIRQACRKYSNKPLSRANLMPCSFDNYVSAFYNINRNK
;
A
#
# COMPACT_ATOMS: atom_id res chain seq x y z
N LEU A 1 -5.34 2.59 -2.50
CA LEU A 1 -5.71 2.02 -1.20
C LEU A 1 -4.54 2.06 -0.23
N TYR A 2 -4.79 2.40 1.02
CA TYR A 2 -3.93 2.15 2.18
C TYR A 2 -4.73 1.35 3.22
N THR A 3 -4.09 0.40 3.89
CA THR A 3 -4.66 -0.32 5.03
C THR A 3 -3.66 -0.38 6.18
N GLY A 4 -4.11 -0.17 7.41
CA GLY A 4 -3.28 -0.28 8.60
C GLY A 4 -3.50 0.80 9.65
N ARG A 5 -2.75 0.74 10.74
CA ARG A 5 -2.85 1.72 11.84
C ARG A 5 -2.46 3.12 11.40
N LEU A 6 -3.19 4.13 11.86
CA LEU A 6 -2.93 5.53 11.58
C LEU A 6 -1.95 6.12 12.62
N VAL A 7 -0.68 5.73 12.50
CA VAL A 7 0.42 6.13 13.39
C VAL A 7 1.57 6.73 12.60
N LYS A 8 2.46 7.49 13.25
CA LYS A 8 3.55 8.23 12.61
C LYS A 8 4.48 7.36 11.76
N ALA A 9 4.79 6.16 12.22
CA ALA A 9 5.65 5.22 11.50
C ALA A 9 5.12 4.83 10.11
N LYS A 10 3.80 4.90 9.90
CA LYS A 10 3.15 4.52 8.62
C LYS A 10 3.20 5.58 7.53
N GLY A 11 3.64 6.81 7.84
CA GLY A 11 3.94 7.83 6.83
C GLY A 11 2.75 8.41 6.06
N LEU A 12 1.54 8.34 6.61
CA LEU A 12 0.32 8.85 5.94
C LEU A 12 0.33 10.36 5.74
N ASP A 13 1.00 11.09 6.61
CA ASP A 13 1.22 12.53 6.48
C ASP A 13 2.05 12.87 5.23
N LEU A 14 3.06 12.05 4.91
CA LEU A 14 3.84 12.15 3.67
C LEU A 14 2.98 11.80 2.45
N LEU A 15 2.17 10.73 2.56
CA LEU A 15 1.29 10.31 1.48
C LEU A 15 0.29 11.40 1.11
N LEU A 16 -0.36 12.02 2.08
CA LEU A 16 -1.31 13.10 1.83
C LEU A 16 -0.66 14.29 1.11
N ASN A 17 0.55 14.68 1.54
CA ASN A 17 1.30 15.76 0.90
C ASN A 17 1.67 15.41 -0.55
N ALA A 18 2.24 14.21 -0.77
CA ALA A 18 2.64 13.76 -2.09
C ALA A 18 1.42 13.58 -3.03
N PHE A 19 0.30 13.05 -2.51
CA PHE A 19 -0.93 12.88 -3.29
C PHE A 19 -1.53 14.22 -3.72
N ALA A 20 -1.54 15.23 -2.83
CA ALA A 20 -1.98 16.58 -3.18
C ALA A 20 -1.12 17.19 -4.31
N LYS A 21 0.21 17.10 -4.17
CA LYS A 21 1.18 17.64 -5.15
C LYS A 21 1.22 16.83 -6.46
N ALA A 22 0.84 15.57 -6.43
CA ALA A 22 0.74 14.75 -7.64
C ALA A 22 -0.38 15.22 -8.58
N GLN A 23 -1.39 15.93 -8.08
CA GLN A 23 -2.50 16.50 -8.86
C GLN A 23 -3.24 15.47 -9.73
N ILE A 24 -3.45 14.27 -9.17
CA ILE A 24 -4.17 13.19 -9.87
C ILE A 24 -5.67 13.50 -9.92
N VAL A 25 -6.26 13.44 -11.11
CA VAL A 25 -7.67 13.83 -11.32
C VAL A 25 -8.62 12.65 -11.08
N ASN A 26 -8.35 11.49 -11.69
CA ASN A 26 -9.29 10.37 -11.79
C ASN A 26 -9.11 9.28 -10.72
N TYR A 27 -8.51 9.62 -9.58
CA TYR A 27 -8.26 8.67 -8.48
C TYR A 27 -8.75 9.23 -7.15
N ARG A 28 -9.19 8.33 -6.31
CA ARG A 28 -9.43 8.57 -4.89
C ARG A 28 -8.42 7.76 -4.06
N LEU A 29 -7.93 8.36 -3.00
CA LEU A 29 -7.15 7.67 -1.97
C LEU A 29 -8.13 7.18 -0.90
N VAL A 30 -8.21 5.87 -0.71
CA VAL A 30 -8.98 5.26 0.38
C VAL A 30 -8.00 4.84 1.48
N ILE A 31 -8.27 5.28 2.69
CA ILE A 31 -7.50 4.98 3.91
C ILE A 31 -8.39 4.14 4.81
N VAL A 32 -8.01 2.86 4.98
CA VAL A 32 -8.69 1.88 5.84
C VAL A 32 -7.86 1.67 7.09
N GLY A 33 -8.44 1.92 8.24
CA GLY A 33 -7.82 1.77 9.54
C GLY A 33 -8.08 2.94 10.49
N GLU A 34 -7.58 2.80 11.70
CA GLU A 34 -7.70 3.77 12.78
C GLU A 34 -6.37 3.94 13.52
N GLY A 35 -6.26 4.98 14.33
CA GLY A 35 -5.08 5.25 15.15
C GLY A 35 -5.04 6.67 15.68
N GLU A 36 -4.01 6.97 16.47
CA GLU A 36 -3.83 8.25 17.15
C GLU A 36 -3.80 9.45 16.20
N LEU A 37 -3.42 9.26 14.94
CA LEU A 37 -3.33 10.34 13.95
C LEU A 37 -4.62 10.52 13.13
N SER A 38 -5.71 9.77 13.39
CA SER A 38 -6.93 9.81 12.58
C SER A 38 -7.46 11.22 12.37
N GLU A 39 -7.62 11.98 13.45
CA GLU A 39 -8.16 13.35 13.40
C GLU A 39 -7.17 14.30 12.70
N SER A 40 -5.89 14.25 13.06
CA SER A 40 -4.86 15.13 12.48
C SER A 40 -4.68 14.91 10.96
N LEU A 41 -4.78 13.65 10.48
CA LEU A 41 -4.72 13.32 9.06
C LEU A 41 -5.96 13.80 8.30
N GLN A 42 -7.15 13.72 8.89
CA GLN A 42 -8.36 14.29 8.30
C GLN A 42 -8.27 15.82 8.18
N GLN A 43 -7.76 16.49 9.21
CA GLN A 43 -7.51 17.92 9.17
C GLN A 43 -6.45 18.30 8.13
N GLN A 44 -5.38 17.50 8.00
CA GLN A 44 -4.36 17.69 6.97
C GLN A 44 -4.95 17.54 5.57
N ALA A 45 -5.73 16.49 5.32
CA ALA A 45 -6.40 16.29 4.03
C ALA A 45 -7.30 17.49 3.66
N LYS A 46 -8.05 18.01 4.64
CA LYS A 46 -8.88 19.22 4.45
C LYS A 46 -8.04 20.43 4.08
N ARG A 47 -6.93 20.70 4.79
CA ARG A 47 -6.02 21.82 4.50
C ARG A 47 -5.38 21.72 3.12
N LEU A 48 -5.12 20.51 2.66
CA LEU A 48 -4.56 20.23 1.32
C LEU A 48 -5.60 20.25 0.19
N GLY A 49 -6.87 20.55 0.48
CA GLY A 49 -7.94 20.56 -0.53
C GLY A 49 -8.32 19.16 -1.03
N LEU A 50 -8.08 18.10 -0.25
CA LEU A 50 -8.30 16.71 -0.64
C LEU A 50 -9.65 16.15 -0.15
N LYS A 51 -10.57 16.98 0.35
CA LYS A 51 -11.83 16.54 0.98
C LYS A 51 -12.61 15.53 0.10
N ASP A 52 -12.68 15.78 -1.20
CA ASP A 52 -13.45 14.95 -2.15
C ASP A 52 -12.59 13.85 -2.81
N LYS A 53 -11.29 13.82 -2.52
CA LYS A 53 -10.32 12.87 -3.09
C LYS A 53 -9.79 11.84 -2.11
N VAL A 54 -9.96 12.06 -0.80
CA VAL A 54 -9.51 11.14 0.26
C VAL A 54 -10.71 10.65 1.06
N VAL A 55 -10.84 9.34 1.18
CA VAL A 55 -11.87 8.68 1.96
C VAL A 55 -11.22 7.99 3.16
N PHE A 56 -11.61 8.36 4.36
CA PHE A 56 -11.27 7.65 5.59
C PHE A 56 -12.39 6.66 5.87
N ALA A 57 -12.15 5.39 5.58
CA ALA A 57 -13.18 4.33 5.65
C ALA A 57 -13.35 3.72 7.04
N GLY A 58 -12.49 4.10 8.01
CA GLY A 58 -12.49 3.50 9.33
C GLY A 58 -11.84 2.12 9.37
N PHE A 59 -12.03 1.41 10.46
CA PHE A 59 -11.45 0.08 10.65
C PHE A 59 -12.30 -1.01 10.00
N HIS A 60 -11.65 -1.90 9.26
CA HIS A 60 -12.26 -3.08 8.66
C HIS A 60 -11.41 -4.32 8.92
N THR A 61 -12.06 -5.48 9.08
CA THR A 61 -11.43 -6.80 9.24
C THR A 61 -11.99 -7.79 8.21
N ASP A 62 -11.32 -8.91 8.05
CA ASP A 62 -11.77 -10.08 7.29
C ASP A 62 -12.31 -9.73 5.89
N VAL A 63 -13.49 -10.22 5.56
CA VAL A 63 -14.11 -10.02 4.24
C VAL A 63 -14.24 -8.54 3.87
N GLY A 64 -14.54 -7.69 4.85
CA GLY A 64 -14.65 -6.24 4.62
C GLY A 64 -13.32 -5.60 4.22
N LEU A 65 -12.20 -6.06 4.80
CA LEU A 65 -10.86 -5.60 4.43
C LEU A 65 -10.44 -6.12 3.06
N TYR A 66 -10.69 -7.39 2.78
CA TYR A 66 -10.29 -8.04 1.53
C TYR A 66 -10.99 -7.44 0.31
N ALA A 67 -12.26 -7.07 0.45
CA ALA A 67 -13.00 -6.38 -0.61
C ALA A 67 -12.31 -5.07 -1.04
N TRP A 68 -11.67 -4.35 -0.11
CA TRP A 68 -10.90 -3.15 -0.46
C TRP A 68 -9.69 -3.44 -1.35
N TYR A 69 -8.96 -4.55 -1.11
CA TYR A 69 -7.87 -4.95 -2.00
C TYR A 69 -8.38 -5.33 -3.40
N GLU A 70 -9.51 -6.04 -3.46
CA GLU A 70 -10.12 -6.44 -4.74
C GLU A 70 -10.56 -5.25 -5.58
N ILE A 71 -11.11 -4.19 -4.99
CA ILE A 71 -11.58 -3.02 -5.73
C ILE A 71 -10.50 -1.96 -5.99
N ALA A 72 -9.38 -1.97 -5.28
CA ALA A 72 -8.32 -0.97 -5.44
C ALA A 72 -7.54 -1.15 -6.75
N ASN A 73 -7.11 -0.09 -7.39
CA ASN A 73 -6.18 -0.16 -8.52
C ASN A 73 -4.79 -0.60 -8.09
N PHE A 74 -4.32 -0.10 -6.94
CA PHE A 74 -3.09 -0.51 -6.28
C PHE A 74 -3.16 -0.16 -4.79
N PHE A 75 -2.35 -0.86 -4.03
CA PHE A 75 -2.13 -0.62 -2.60
C PHE A 75 -0.86 0.22 -2.42
N ILE A 76 -0.86 1.16 -1.46
CA ILE A 76 0.30 2.01 -1.17
C ILE A 76 0.67 1.95 0.31
N LEU A 77 1.94 1.64 0.62
CA LEU A 77 2.47 1.57 1.99
C LEU A 77 3.68 2.50 2.14
N PRO A 78 3.49 3.76 2.57
CA PRO A 78 4.53 4.77 2.64
C PRO A 78 5.27 4.79 3.98
N SER A 79 5.41 3.64 4.63
CA SER A 79 5.97 3.54 5.97
C SER A 79 7.39 4.10 6.05
N ARG A 80 7.64 4.91 7.08
CA ARG A 80 8.99 5.33 7.47
C ARG A 80 9.81 4.17 8.01
N TYR A 81 9.10 3.25 8.65
CA TYR A 81 9.66 2.01 9.16
C TYR A 81 8.54 0.98 9.35
N GLU A 82 8.76 -0.24 8.86
CA GLU A 82 7.83 -1.36 8.95
C GLU A 82 8.62 -2.67 9.02
N PRO A 83 8.73 -3.31 10.19
CA PRO A 83 9.56 -4.52 10.34
C PRO A 83 9.12 -5.69 9.46
N PHE A 84 7.83 -5.87 9.26
CA PHE A 84 7.27 -7.03 8.54
C PHE A 84 6.59 -6.62 7.24
N GLY A 85 5.49 -5.86 7.32
CA GLY A 85 4.71 -5.46 6.15
C GLY A 85 3.75 -6.54 5.66
N ALA A 86 3.11 -7.30 6.56
CA ALA A 86 2.16 -8.37 6.21
C ALA A 86 1.05 -7.94 5.25
N VAL A 87 0.63 -6.68 5.31
CA VAL A 87 -0.35 -6.08 4.39
C VAL A 87 0.09 -6.10 2.91
N ILE A 88 1.41 -6.22 2.63
CA ILE A 88 1.94 -6.42 1.28
C ILE A 88 1.49 -7.79 0.76
N ASN A 89 1.65 -8.84 1.57
CA ASN A 89 1.27 -10.19 1.19
C ASN A 89 -0.26 -10.28 0.99
N GLU A 90 -1.03 -9.68 1.90
CA GLU A 90 -2.49 -9.58 1.76
C GLU A 90 -2.86 -8.93 0.43
N SER A 91 -2.32 -7.77 0.13
CA SER A 91 -2.57 -7.06 -1.13
C SER A 91 -2.26 -7.91 -2.35
N LEU A 92 -1.09 -8.58 -2.39
CA LEU A 92 -0.65 -9.39 -3.51
C LEU A 92 -1.50 -10.65 -3.69
N VAL A 93 -1.92 -11.31 -2.59
CA VAL A 93 -2.81 -12.48 -2.64
C VAL A 93 -4.14 -12.14 -3.32
N TYR A 94 -4.69 -10.95 -3.04
CA TYR A 94 -5.91 -10.46 -3.69
C TYR A 94 -5.67 -9.79 -5.04
N GLY A 95 -4.49 -9.99 -5.64
CA GLY A 95 -4.15 -9.48 -6.96
C GLY A 95 -4.04 -7.96 -7.06
N CYS A 96 -3.88 -7.28 -5.92
CA CYS A 96 -3.70 -5.84 -5.87
C CYS A 96 -2.22 -5.49 -5.92
N PRO A 97 -1.72 -4.82 -6.99
CA PRO A 97 -0.32 -4.42 -7.07
C PRO A 97 0.07 -3.48 -5.95
N VAL A 98 1.34 -3.51 -5.56
CA VAL A 98 1.81 -2.72 -4.43
C VAL A 98 2.76 -1.60 -4.83
N VAL A 99 2.66 -0.45 -4.13
CA VAL A 99 3.60 0.67 -4.16
C VAL A 99 4.10 0.85 -2.74
N ALA A 100 5.30 0.41 -2.45
CA ALA A 100 5.76 0.25 -1.08
C ALA A 100 7.06 1.01 -0.80
N SER A 101 7.18 1.48 0.43
CA SER A 101 8.43 2.05 0.93
C SER A 101 9.55 1.02 0.90
N LYS A 102 10.76 1.45 0.56
CA LYS A 102 11.98 0.63 0.67
C LYS A 102 12.38 0.31 2.13
N TYR A 103 11.73 0.93 3.11
CA TYR A 103 11.99 0.75 4.55
C TYR A 103 11.02 -0.25 5.22
N ILE A 104 10.56 -1.25 4.47
CA ILE A 104 9.70 -2.33 4.96
C ILE A 104 10.41 -3.68 4.86
N GLY A 105 10.09 -4.62 5.77
CA GLY A 105 10.69 -5.96 5.75
C GLY A 105 10.25 -6.84 4.59
N ALA A 106 9.10 -6.57 3.98
CA ALA A 106 8.51 -7.35 2.89
C ALA A 106 8.99 -6.93 1.48
N THR A 107 10.12 -6.23 1.34
CA THR A 107 10.63 -5.75 0.04
C THR A 107 10.85 -6.85 -0.98
N ASP A 108 11.28 -8.04 -0.54
CA ASP A 108 11.56 -9.19 -1.41
C ASP A 108 10.32 -9.74 -2.12
N PHE A 109 9.12 -9.45 -1.59
CA PHE A 109 7.86 -9.80 -2.26
C PHE A 109 7.47 -8.80 -3.35
N VAL A 110 8.12 -7.63 -3.42
CA VAL A 110 7.81 -6.58 -4.41
C VAL A 110 8.75 -6.70 -5.60
N THR A 111 8.20 -7.13 -6.73
CA THR A 111 8.91 -7.33 -8.00
C THR A 111 8.46 -6.33 -9.05
N LYS A 112 9.20 -6.24 -10.19
CA LYS A 112 8.79 -5.39 -11.34
C LYS A 112 7.43 -5.79 -11.92
N GLY A 113 7.00 -7.05 -11.73
CA GLY A 113 5.72 -7.57 -12.21
C GLY A 113 4.52 -7.18 -11.33
N ASN A 114 4.72 -7.06 -10.02
CA ASN A 114 3.64 -6.90 -9.06
C ASN A 114 3.67 -5.58 -8.27
N GLY A 115 4.74 -4.77 -8.40
CA GLY A 115 4.81 -3.55 -7.60
C GLY A 115 5.93 -2.57 -7.99
N MET A 116 6.13 -1.61 -7.10
CA MET A 116 7.17 -0.59 -7.15
C MET A 116 7.65 -0.29 -5.73
N LEU A 117 8.97 -0.11 -5.56
CA LEU A 117 9.57 0.38 -4.32
C LEU A 117 9.97 1.85 -4.48
N PHE A 118 9.90 2.62 -3.39
CA PHE A 118 10.29 4.04 -3.39
C PHE A 118 10.78 4.50 -2.01
N ASP A 119 11.43 5.67 -1.99
CA ASP A 119 11.79 6.35 -0.75
C ASP A 119 10.68 7.34 -0.33
N PRO A 120 9.89 7.07 0.71
CA PRO A 120 8.85 7.99 1.16
C PRO A 120 9.39 9.29 1.76
N MET A 121 10.67 9.34 2.11
CA MET A 121 11.34 10.55 2.62
C MET A 121 11.81 11.46 1.48
N ASN A 122 11.90 10.96 0.25
CA ASN A 122 12.16 11.75 -0.95
C ASN A 122 10.82 12.19 -1.59
N GLU A 123 10.41 13.40 -1.29
CA GLU A 123 9.11 13.92 -1.75
C GLU A 123 9.00 13.92 -3.29
N THR A 124 10.05 14.28 -4.00
CA THR A 124 10.05 14.31 -5.48
C THR A 124 9.85 12.91 -6.07
N GLU A 125 10.56 11.92 -5.54
CA GLU A 125 10.39 10.52 -5.92
C GLU A 125 8.98 10.03 -5.57
N PHE A 126 8.45 10.39 -4.40
CA PHE A 126 7.13 9.98 -3.97
C PHE A 126 6.03 10.52 -4.90
N ILE A 127 6.09 11.79 -5.27
CA ILE A 127 5.16 12.38 -6.24
C ILE A 127 5.26 11.67 -7.60
N TYR A 128 6.49 11.42 -8.05
CA TYR A 128 6.73 10.73 -9.33
C TYR A 128 6.14 9.32 -9.31
N ILE A 129 6.40 8.53 -8.25
CA ILE A 129 5.92 7.15 -8.17
C ILE A 129 4.39 7.04 -8.10
N ILE A 130 3.72 7.97 -7.40
CA ILE A 130 2.25 8.04 -7.40
C ILE A 130 1.73 8.23 -8.84
N ARG A 131 2.31 9.17 -9.61
CA ARG A 131 1.92 9.40 -11.00
C ARG A 131 2.14 8.18 -11.88
N GLN A 132 3.29 7.49 -11.71
CA GLN A 132 3.61 6.27 -12.46
C GLN A 132 2.65 5.12 -12.09
N ALA A 133 2.34 4.93 -10.81
CA ALA A 133 1.40 3.91 -10.37
C ALA A 133 -0.01 4.14 -10.93
N CYS A 134 -0.50 5.39 -10.91
CA CYS A 134 -1.77 5.74 -11.50
C CYS A 134 -1.83 5.45 -13.00
N ARG A 135 -0.73 5.65 -13.74
CA ARG A 135 -0.66 5.32 -15.17
C ARG A 135 -0.59 3.81 -15.39
N LYS A 136 0.33 3.13 -14.69
CA LYS A 136 0.58 1.69 -14.87
C LYS A 136 -0.63 0.83 -14.49
N TYR A 137 -1.34 1.21 -13.43
CA TYR A 137 -2.45 0.44 -12.87
C TYR A 137 -3.83 1.07 -13.15
N SER A 138 -3.94 1.88 -14.21
CA SER A 138 -5.20 2.54 -14.60
C SER A 138 -6.29 1.56 -14.98
N ASN A 139 -5.94 0.50 -15.72
CA ASN A 139 -6.86 -0.53 -16.16
C ASN A 139 -6.90 -1.67 -15.15
N LYS A 140 -8.01 -1.75 -14.42
CA LYS A 140 -8.22 -2.83 -13.46
C LYS A 140 -9.00 -3.96 -14.14
N PRO A 141 -8.47 -5.19 -14.23
CA PRO A 141 -9.25 -6.34 -14.66
C PRO A 141 -10.35 -6.68 -13.63
N LEU A 142 -11.48 -7.23 -14.09
CA LEU A 142 -12.60 -7.66 -13.24
C LEU A 142 -12.21 -8.78 -12.27
N SER A 143 -11.29 -9.65 -12.70
CA SER A 143 -10.71 -10.69 -11.87
C SER A 143 -9.18 -10.59 -11.90
N ARG A 144 -8.53 -10.73 -10.77
CA ARG A 144 -7.08 -10.67 -10.64
C ARG A 144 -6.54 -11.97 -10.12
N ALA A 145 -5.47 -12.44 -10.77
CA ALA A 145 -4.69 -13.55 -10.26
C ALA A 145 -3.90 -13.10 -8.99
N ASN A 146 -3.59 -14.07 -8.16
CA ASN A 146 -2.64 -13.89 -7.07
C ASN A 146 -1.28 -13.41 -7.62
N LEU A 147 -0.76 -12.32 -7.10
CA LEU A 147 0.49 -11.69 -7.52
C LEU A 147 1.70 -12.05 -6.64
N MET A 148 1.53 -12.94 -5.65
CA MET A 148 2.64 -13.39 -4.80
C MET A 148 3.73 -14.04 -5.68
N PRO A 149 5.02 -13.70 -5.48
CA PRO A 149 6.12 -14.23 -6.28
C PRO A 149 6.44 -15.69 -5.97
N CYS A 150 5.93 -16.24 -4.88
CA CYS A 150 6.08 -17.65 -4.51
C CYS A 150 4.76 -18.22 -4.00
N SER A 151 4.53 -19.53 -4.28
CA SER A 151 3.42 -20.26 -3.67
C SER A 151 3.68 -20.50 -2.17
N PHE A 152 2.61 -20.77 -1.43
CA PHE A 152 2.72 -21.20 -0.03
C PHE A 152 3.59 -22.47 0.10
N ASP A 153 3.44 -23.42 -0.79
CA ASP A 153 4.24 -24.67 -0.80
C ASP A 153 5.73 -24.40 -1.00
N ASN A 154 6.09 -23.46 -1.89
CA ASN A 154 7.48 -23.05 -2.08
C ASN A 154 8.05 -22.37 -0.83
N TYR A 155 7.25 -21.52 -0.18
CA TYR A 155 7.64 -20.88 1.08
C TYR A 155 7.86 -21.91 2.20
N VAL A 156 6.94 -22.85 2.37
CA VAL A 156 7.03 -23.95 3.33
C VAL A 156 8.25 -24.82 3.04
N SER A 157 8.47 -25.17 1.79
CA SER A 157 9.63 -26.00 1.36
C SER A 157 10.96 -25.30 1.65
N ALA A 158 11.07 -23.99 1.40
CA ALA A 158 12.26 -23.21 1.74
C ALA A 158 12.53 -23.21 3.26
N PHE A 159 11.48 -23.07 4.07
CA PHE A 159 11.57 -23.10 5.53
C PHE A 159 12.02 -24.47 6.07
N TYR A 160 11.49 -25.56 5.51
CA TYR A 160 11.92 -26.94 5.85
C TYR A 160 13.37 -27.20 5.49
N ASN A 161 13.84 -26.71 4.33
CA ASN A 161 15.22 -26.90 3.89
C ASN A 161 16.25 -26.16 4.75
N ILE A 162 15.91 -24.98 5.28
CA ILE A 162 16.76 -24.23 6.23
C ILE A 162 16.97 -25.02 7.54
N ASN A 163 15.95 -25.74 7.99
CA ASN A 163 16.01 -26.51 9.25
C ASN A 163 16.67 -27.89 9.11
N ARG A 164 16.88 -28.38 7.89
CA ARG A 164 17.57 -29.67 7.64
C ARG A 164 19.08 -29.55 7.45
N ASN A 165 19.58 -28.33 7.23
CA ASN A 165 21.00 -28.05 7.03
C ASN A 165 21.69 -27.50 8.29
N LYS A 166 21.08 -27.67 9.47
CA LYS A 166 21.66 -27.49 10.79
C LYS A 166 21.77 -28.85 11.50
#